data_3396d7b9f5c1217d820845f0328fd114
#
_entry.id   3396d7b9f5c1217d820845f0328fd114
#
_cell.length_a   1.000
_cell.length_b   1.000
_cell.length_c   1.000
_cell.angle_alpha   90.00
_cell.angle_beta   90.00
_cell.angle_gamma   90.00
#
_symmetry.space_group_name_H-M   'P 1'
#
loop_
_entity.id
_entity.type
_entity.pdbx_description
1 polymer ?
#
loop_
_entity_poly.entity_id
_entity_poly.type
_entity_poly.pdbx_seq_one_letter_code
_entity_poly.pdbx_strand_id
1 'polypeptide(L)'
;MENNKELVKLLNKISQILGSEDERFTNLLNQLKTSINPTNIAREAETLAMKLIEERYGKLPEITKIQIGDNKPKEIKGLTHSAFQSILTLLANGENVLLNGPSGTGKNVLGNQIAEALGLEFYCTPAIRQEYKLSGFIDANGNFVETPFYKAWTNGGVYLFDEMDASDATVILNINSALANGYYEFPIGLKKKHKDFYILGAGNTLGNGGDRIYTVREELDASTIDRFAVVP
;
A
#
# COMPACT_ATOMS: atom_id res chain seq x y z
N MET A 1 -4.20 42.58 4.92
CA MET A 1 -2.73 42.58 4.66
C MET A 1 -2.04 41.30 5.07
N GLU A 2 -2.53 40.58 6.06
CA GLU A 2 -1.91 39.33 6.55
C GLU A 2 -2.08 38.15 5.56
N ASN A 3 -3.24 38.03 4.93
CA ASN A 3 -3.52 36.97 3.93
C ASN A 3 -2.61 37.03 2.69
N ASN A 4 -2.13 38.21 2.29
CA ASN A 4 -1.20 38.32 1.15
C ASN A 4 0.21 37.83 1.47
N LYS A 5 0.63 37.84 2.74
CA LYS A 5 1.95 37.30 3.15
C LYS A 5 1.95 35.78 3.17
N GLU A 6 0.83 35.16 3.54
CA GLU A 6 0.69 33.70 3.52
C GLU A 6 0.59 33.16 2.09
N LEU A 7 -0.15 33.86 1.22
CA LEU A 7 -0.24 33.50 -0.20
C LEU A 7 1.14 33.54 -0.89
N VAL A 8 1.91 34.60 -0.65
CA VAL A 8 3.28 34.74 -1.17
C VAL A 8 4.21 33.62 -0.64
N LYS A 9 4.06 33.25 0.65
CA LYS A 9 4.82 32.10 1.22
C LYS A 9 4.44 30.78 0.57
N LEU A 10 3.15 30.57 0.28
CA LEU A 10 2.67 29.35 -0.38
C LEU A 10 3.17 29.27 -1.82
N LEU A 11 3.09 30.35 -2.57
CA LEU A 11 3.59 30.44 -3.94
C LEU A 11 5.11 30.24 -4.03
N ASN A 12 5.86 30.77 -3.06
CA ASN A 12 7.31 30.53 -2.99
C ASN A 12 7.64 29.07 -2.62
N LYS A 13 6.84 28.42 -1.78
CA LYS A 13 6.98 26.98 -1.47
C LYS A 13 6.70 26.11 -2.70
N ILE A 14 5.65 26.43 -3.45
CA ILE A 14 5.31 25.73 -4.71
C ILE A 14 6.43 25.93 -5.74
N SER A 15 6.98 27.14 -5.86
CA SER A 15 8.13 27.43 -6.73
C SER A 15 9.38 26.63 -6.37
N GLN A 16 9.63 26.42 -5.07
CA GLN A 16 10.76 25.59 -4.61
C GLN A 16 10.56 24.10 -4.92
N ILE A 17 9.32 23.62 -4.86
CA ILE A 17 8.99 22.19 -5.14
C ILE A 17 9.07 21.90 -6.64
N LEU A 18 8.66 22.86 -7.49
CA LEU A 18 8.61 22.68 -8.95
C LEU A 18 9.92 22.98 -9.69
N GLY A 19 10.92 23.56 -9.01
CA GLY A 19 12.20 23.92 -9.58
C GLY A 19 12.15 25.22 -10.43
N SER A 20 13.27 25.94 -10.49
CA SER A 20 13.38 27.28 -11.07
C SER A 20 13.41 27.35 -12.61
N GLU A 21 13.22 26.27 -13.34
CA GLU A 21 13.44 26.19 -14.80
C GLU A 21 12.17 26.32 -15.66
N ASP A 22 10.98 26.48 -15.05
CA ASP A 22 9.75 26.65 -15.84
C ASP A 22 9.42 28.14 -16.02
N GLU A 23 9.86 28.70 -17.15
CA GLU A 23 9.55 30.09 -17.56
C GLU A 23 8.04 30.39 -17.56
N ARG A 24 7.20 29.40 -17.83
CA ARG A 24 5.74 29.53 -17.82
C ARG A 24 5.20 29.81 -16.45
N PHE A 25 5.76 29.14 -15.44
CA PHE A 25 5.38 29.34 -14.03
C PHE A 25 5.78 30.73 -13.53
N THR A 26 6.97 31.21 -13.90
CA THR A 26 7.46 32.56 -13.57
C THR A 26 6.60 33.64 -14.20
N ASN A 27 6.17 33.49 -15.45
CA ASN A 27 5.28 34.40 -16.14
C ASN A 27 3.88 34.46 -15.50
N LEU A 28 3.34 33.31 -15.10
CA LEU A 28 2.05 33.21 -14.42
C LEU A 28 2.07 33.82 -13.02
N LEU A 29 3.14 33.63 -12.25
CA LEU A 29 3.37 34.30 -10.97
C LEU A 29 3.37 35.83 -11.12
N ASN A 30 3.96 36.34 -12.19
CA ASN A 30 3.98 37.77 -12.46
C ASN A 30 2.60 38.31 -12.87
N GLN A 31 1.80 37.57 -13.62
CA GLN A 31 0.42 37.91 -13.94
C GLN A 31 -0.48 37.92 -12.69
N LEU A 32 -0.32 36.97 -11.78
CA LEU A 32 -1.05 36.91 -10.51
C LEU A 32 -0.71 38.07 -9.56
N LYS A 33 0.55 38.56 -9.58
CA LYS A 33 0.97 39.71 -8.77
C LYS A 33 0.35 41.06 -9.21
N THR A 34 -0.13 41.13 -10.43
CA THR A 34 -0.72 42.37 -11.01
C THR A 34 -2.24 42.42 -10.90
N SER A 35 -2.94 41.35 -10.52
CA SER A 35 -4.39 41.37 -10.33
C SER A 35 -4.78 41.79 -8.90
N ILE A 36 -5.68 42.78 -8.80
CA ILE A 36 -5.92 43.58 -7.58
C ILE A 36 -6.96 42.99 -6.59
N ASN A 37 -7.51 41.79 -6.82
CA ASN A 37 -8.57 41.27 -5.95
C ASN A 37 -8.16 39.99 -5.18
N PRO A 38 -7.96 40.09 -3.84
CA PRO A 38 -7.39 38.98 -3.03
C PRO A 38 -8.21 37.67 -3.03
N THR A 39 -9.53 37.76 -3.14
CA THR A 39 -10.42 36.60 -3.09
C THR A 39 -10.42 35.82 -4.40
N ASN A 40 -10.27 36.51 -5.53
CA ASN A 40 -10.18 35.86 -6.85
C ASN A 40 -8.78 35.24 -7.07
N ILE A 41 -7.72 35.90 -6.56
CA ILE A 41 -6.33 35.43 -6.69
C ILE A 41 -6.15 34.06 -6.03
N ALA A 42 -6.71 33.84 -4.85
CA ALA A 42 -6.59 32.57 -4.15
C ALA A 42 -7.26 31.43 -4.96
N ARG A 43 -8.44 31.72 -5.53
CA ARG A 43 -9.21 30.75 -6.32
C ARG A 43 -8.57 30.46 -7.68
N GLU A 44 -8.04 31.49 -8.33
CA GLU A 44 -7.32 31.38 -9.59
C GLU A 44 -5.98 30.64 -9.40
N ALA A 45 -5.24 30.92 -8.31
CA ALA A 45 -4.01 30.24 -7.95
C ALA A 45 -4.25 28.76 -7.63
N GLU A 46 -5.33 28.43 -6.93
CA GLU A 46 -5.74 27.05 -6.66
C GLU A 46 -6.09 26.31 -7.95
N THR A 47 -6.90 26.93 -8.83
CA THR A 47 -7.28 26.37 -10.13
C THR A 47 -6.07 26.14 -11.02
N LEU A 48 -5.13 27.08 -11.02
CA LEU A 48 -3.90 27.00 -11.82
C LEU A 48 -2.94 25.94 -11.28
N ALA A 49 -2.77 25.86 -9.95
CA ALA A 49 -1.97 24.83 -9.30
C ALA A 49 -2.53 23.43 -9.61
N MET A 50 -3.85 23.27 -9.53
CA MET A 50 -4.54 22.03 -9.91
C MET A 50 -4.27 21.66 -11.37
N LYS A 51 -4.38 22.63 -12.27
CA LYS A 51 -4.14 22.41 -13.71
C LYS A 51 -2.69 22.00 -14.01
N LEU A 52 -1.71 22.63 -13.37
CA LEU A 52 -0.29 22.30 -13.53
C LEU A 52 0.03 20.92 -12.94
N ILE A 53 -0.61 20.53 -11.84
CA ILE A 53 -0.49 19.20 -11.26
C ILE A 53 -1.10 18.16 -12.21
N GLU A 54 -2.28 18.44 -12.76
CA GLU A 54 -2.94 17.56 -13.73
C GLU A 54 -2.14 17.40 -15.04
N GLU A 55 -1.51 18.47 -15.53
CA GLU A 55 -0.67 18.42 -16.73
C GLU A 55 0.62 17.61 -16.50
N ARG A 56 1.20 17.67 -15.31
CA ARG A 56 2.48 17.02 -15.00
C ARG A 56 2.32 15.58 -14.49
N TYR A 57 1.26 15.30 -13.72
CA TYR A 57 1.05 14.02 -13.03
C TYR A 57 -0.23 13.29 -13.47
N GLY A 58 -0.97 13.84 -14.44
CA GLY A 58 -2.29 13.34 -14.82
C GLY A 58 -3.40 13.88 -13.92
N LYS A 59 -4.66 13.57 -14.29
CA LYS A 59 -5.82 14.00 -13.48
C LYS A 59 -5.65 13.55 -12.04
N LEU A 60 -5.79 14.50 -11.11
CA LEU A 60 -5.87 14.18 -9.70
C LEU A 60 -7.01 13.18 -9.50
N PRO A 61 -6.78 12.07 -8.79
CA PRO A 61 -7.84 11.10 -8.55
C PRO A 61 -8.98 11.79 -7.80
N GLU A 62 -10.17 11.56 -8.30
CA GLU A 62 -11.39 11.88 -7.55
C GLU A 62 -11.33 11.19 -6.19
N ILE A 63 -11.91 11.84 -5.16
CA ILE A 63 -12.05 11.22 -3.84
C ILE A 63 -12.72 9.87 -4.04
N THR A 64 -11.98 8.79 -3.81
CA THR A 64 -12.52 7.45 -3.97
C THR A 64 -13.42 7.15 -2.78
N LYS A 65 -14.74 7.13 -3.03
CA LYS A 65 -15.71 6.67 -2.02
C LYS A 65 -15.81 5.16 -2.09
N ILE A 66 -15.50 4.51 -0.99
CA ILE A 66 -15.57 3.06 -0.87
C ILE A 66 -16.69 2.70 0.08
N GLN A 67 -17.58 1.86 -0.38
CA GLN A 67 -18.61 1.24 0.44
C GLN A 67 -18.47 -0.27 0.34
N ILE A 68 -18.24 -0.92 1.47
CA ILE A 68 -18.16 -2.38 1.57
C ILE A 68 -19.41 -2.87 2.30
N GLY A 69 -20.26 -3.59 1.59
CA GLY A 69 -21.55 -4.04 2.12
C GLY A 69 -22.41 -2.87 2.56
N ASP A 70 -23.05 -3.01 3.73
CA ASP A 70 -23.96 -2.00 4.31
C ASP A 70 -23.23 -0.93 5.15
N ASN A 71 -21.90 -0.93 5.16
CA ASN A 71 -21.12 0.04 5.92
C ASN A 71 -21.23 1.44 5.31
N LYS A 72 -21.05 2.47 6.16
CA LYS A 72 -21.00 3.86 5.68
C LYS A 72 -19.83 4.04 4.71
N PRO A 73 -20.03 4.77 3.60
CA PRO A 73 -18.96 5.07 2.68
C PRO A 73 -17.77 5.74 3.40
N LYS A 74 -16.56 5.26 3.15
CA LYS A 74 -15.32 5.91 3.56
C LYS A 74 -14.72 6.67 2.40
N GLU A 75 -14.18 7.84 2.68
CA GLU A 75 -13.44 8.66 1.71
C GLU A 75 -11.95 8.42 1.92
N ILE A 76 -11.28 7.92 0.89
CA ILE A 76 -9.82 7.84 0.86
C ILE A 76 -9.31 9.11 0.19
N LYS A 77 -8.52 9.88 0.92
CA LYS A 77 -7.90 11.11 0.45
C LYS A 77 -6.55 10.81 -0.20
N GLY A 78 -6.33 11.37 -1.37
CA GLY A 78 -5.06 11.30 -2.07
C GLY A 78 -5.03 10.33 -3.25
N LEU A 79 -3.84 10.18 -3.83
CA LEU A 79 -3.58 9.28 -4.95
C LEU A 79 -3.72 7.83 -4.49
N THR A 80 -4.65 7.09 -5.06
CA THR A 80 -4.73 5.64 -4.90
C THR A 80 -3.93 4.95 -6.00
N HIS A 81 -3.33 3.81 -5.67
CA HIS A 81 -2.65 2.98 -6.66
C HIS A 81 -3.64 2.51 -7.73
N SER A 82 -3.21 2.40 -9.00
CA SER A 82 -4.10 1.99 -10.11
C SER A 82 -4.80 0.65 -9.88
N ALA A 83 -4.14 -0.29 -9.20
CA ALA A 83 -4.71 -1.60 -8.86
C ALA A 83 -5.57 -1.60 -7.57
N PHE A 84 -5.70 -0.46 -6.88
CA PHE A 84 -6.36 -0.38 -5.58
C PHE A 84 -7.78 -0.95 -5.58
N GLN A 85 -8.62 -0.51 -6.53
CA GLN A 85 -10.02 -0.93 -6.60
C GLN A 85 -10.18 -2.43 -6.89
N SER A 86 -9.38 -2.96 -7.82
CA SER A 86 -9.41 -4.38 -8.17
C SER A 86 -9.00 -5.25 -6.99
N ILE A 87 -7.93 -4.87 -6.28
CA ILE A 87 -7.43 -5.61 -5.12
C ILE A 87 -8.43 -5.57 -3.96
N LEU A 88 -9.00 -4.39 -3.67
CA LEU A 88 -10.01 -4.27 -2.64
C LEU A 88 -11.22 -5.16 -2.92
N THR A 89 -11.64 -5.24 -4.20
CA THR A 89 -12.74 -6.11 -4.63
C THR A 89 -12.40 -7.59 -4.43
N LEU A 90 -11.19 -8.02 -4.80
CA LEU A 90 -10.74 -9.40 -4.61
C LEU A 90 -10.73 -9.77 -3.12
N LEU A 91 -10.11 -8.95 -2.28
CA LEU A 91 -10.06 -9.18 -0.82
C LEU A 91 -11.45 -9.20 -0.18
N ALA A 92 -12.36 -8.30 -0.60
CA ALA A 92 -13.73 -8.27 -0.10
C ALA A 92 -14.52 -9.55 -0.45
N ASN A 93 -14.15 -10.23 -1.54
CA ASN A 93 -14.70 -11.54 -1.92
C ASN A 93 -13.98 -12.72 -1.27
N GLY A 94 -13.02 -12.48 -0.38
CA GLY A 94 -12.30 -13.52 0.36
C GLY A 94 -11.10 -14.12 -0.38
N GLU A 95 -10.69 -13.51 -1.51
CA GLU A 95 -9.52 -13.97 -2.26
C GLU A 95 -8.24 -13.48 -1.59
N ASN A 96 -7.20 -14.34 -1.61
CA ASN A 96 -5.84 -13.90 -1.30
C ASN A 96 -5.25 -13.27 -2.56
N VAL A 97 -4.43 -12.25 -2.44
CA VAL A 97 -3.91 -11.52 -3.61
C VAL A 97 -2.39 -11.54 -3.63
N LEU A 98 -1.80 -11.89 -4.80
CA LEU A 98 -0.37 -11.78 -5.06
C LEU A 98 -0.09 -10.61 -5.98
N LEU A 99 0.62 -9.60 -5.46
CA LEU A 99 1.07 -8.43 -6.20
C LEU A 99 2.38 -8.78 -6.91
N ASN A 100 2.35 -8.84 -8.23
CA ASN A 100 3.54 -9.07 -9.01
C ASN A 100 3.98 -7.81 -9.72
N GLY A 101 5.23 -7.38 -9.53
CA GLY A 101 5.73 -6.19 -10.20
C GLY A 101 7.09 -5.74 -9.71
N PRO A 102 7.76 -4.86 -10.45
CA PRO A 102 9.09 -4.36 -10.12
C PRO A 102 9.16 -3.73 -8.72
N SER A 103 10.37 -3.65 -8.17
CA SER A 103 10.61 -2.87 -6.94
C SER A 103 10.26 -1.40 -7.18
N GLY A 104 9.73 -0.74 -6.13
CA GLY A 104 9.37 0.69 -6.21
C GLY A 104 7.99 1.00 -6.81
N THR A 105 7.18 0.01 -7.17
CA THR A 105 5.81 0.22 -7.70
C THR A 105 4.77 0.58 -6.63
N GLY A 106 5.16 0.71 -5.37
CA GLY A 106 4.25 1.14 -4.31
C GLY A 106 3.42 0.03 -3.65
N LYS A 107 3.84 -1.24 -3.77
CA LYS A 107 3.12 -2.40 -3.17
C LYS A 107 2.82 -2.22 -1.68
N ASN A 108 3.77 -1.69 -0.90
CA ASN A 108 3.59 -1.41 0.53
C ASN A 108 2.60 -0.27 0.79
N VAL A 109 2.66 0.79 -0.03
CA VAL A 109 1.71 1.90 0.03
C VAL A 109 0.30 1.41 -0.25
N LEU A 110 0.15 0.58 -1.28
CA LEU A 110 -1.10 -0.05 -1.65
C LEU A 110 -1.67 -0.93 -0.50
N GLY A 111 -0.85 -1.76 0.13
CA GLY A 111 -1.26 -2.57 1.28
C GLY A 111 -1.81 -1.72 2.44
N ASN A 112 -1.13 -0.60 2.75
CA ASN A 112 -1.57 0.34 3.76
C ASN A 112 -2.88 1.04 3.37
N GLN A 113 -3.03 1.47 2.11
CA GLN A 113 -4.28 2.07 1.60
C GLN A 113 -5.46 1.09 1.68
N ILE A 114 -5.24 -0.18 1.38
CA ILE A 114 -6.25 -1.24 1.52
C ILE A 114 -6.66 -1.40 3.00
N ALA A 115 -5.71 -1.43 3.92
CA ALA A 115 -5.99 -1.54 5.35
C ALA A 115 -6.80 -0.33 5.85
N GLU A 116 -6.43 0.89 5.43
CA GLU A 116 -7.18 2.11 5.74
C GLU A 116 -8.62 2.03 5.20
N ALA A 117 -8.79 1.57 3.96
CA ALA A 117 -10.11 1.40 3.34
C ALA A 117 -11.00 0.42 4.11
N LEU A 118 -10.45 -0.71 4.51
CA LEU A 118 -11.14 -1.73 5.31
C LEU A 118 -11.34 -1.29 6.77
N GLY A 119 -10.60 -0.29 7.25
CA GLY A 119 -10.58 0.15 8.65
C GLY A 119 -9.92 -0.86 9.57
N LEU A 120 -8.88 -1.50 9.05
CA LEU A 120 -8.11 -2.54 9.71
C LEU A 120 -6.65 -2.08 9.91
N GLU A 121 -5.96 -2.74 10.82
CA GLU A 121 -4.53 -2.56 11.02
C GLU A 121 -3.74 -3.15 9.84
N PHE A 122 -2.63 -2.48 9.50
CA PHE A 122 -1.70 -2.96 8.48
C PHE A 122 -0.48 -3.60 9.11
N TYR A 123 -0.17 -4.80 8.66
CA TYR A 123 0.99 -5.58 9.09
C TYR A 123 1.83 -5.94 7.87
N CYS A 124 3.14 -5.83 7.99
CA CYS A 124 4.06 -6.15 6.90
C CYS A 124 5.25 -6.95 7.42
N THR A 125 5.68 -7.92 6.65
CA THR A 125 6.91 -8.68 6.91
C THR A 125 7.68 -8.82 5.60
N PRO A 126 8.99 -8.50 5.58
CA PRO A 126 9.84 -8.73 4.42
C PRO A 126 10.07 -10.24 4.22
N ALA A 127 10.93 -10.60 3.25
CA ALA A 127 11.32 -11.99 3.00
C ALA A 127 11.67 -12.76 4.28
N ILE A 128 11.06 -13.91 4.48
CA ILE A 128 11.20 -14.75 5.67
C ILE A 128 12.00 -16.00 5.30
N ARG A 129 13.17 -16.14 5.91
CA ARG A 129 14.05 -17.31 5.72
C ARG A 129 14.07 -18.26 6.89
N GLN A 130 13.40 -17.93 7.98
CA GLN A 130 13.38 -18.71 9.22
C GLN A 130 11.96 -18.69 9.78
N GLU A 131 11.43 -19.88 10.08
CA GLU A 131 10.03 -20.06 10.47
C GLU A 131 9.60 -19.21 11.69
N TYR A 132 10.49 -19.05 12.67
CA TYR A 132 10.16 -18.25 13.86
C TYR A 132 9.89 -16.76 13.57
N LYS A 133 10.35 -16.25 12.41
CA LYS A 133 10.03 -14.90 11.95
C LYS A 133 8.57 -14.78 11.49
N LEU A 134 7.96 -15.90 11.12
CA LEU A 134 6.54 -16.00 10.82
C LEU A 134 5.73 -16.34 12.08
N SER A 135 6.05 -17.47 12.71
CA SER A 135 5.29 -18.05 13.81
C SER A 135 5.49 -17.39 15.18
N GLY A 136 6.55 -16.59 15.34
CA GLY A 136 7.01 -16.14 16.64
C GLY A 136 7.82 -17.22 17.37
N PHE A 137 8.23 -16.95 18.58
CA PHE A 137 9.01 -17.86 19.41
C PHE A 137 8.80 -17.57 20.91
N ILE A 138 9.17 -18.52 21.74
CA ILE A 138 9.23 -18.32 23.20
C ILE A 138 10.64 -17.85 23.55
N ASP A 139 10.75 -16.71 24.22
CA ASP A 139 12.05 -16.15 24.65
C ASP A 139 12.64 -16.92 25.86
N ALA A 140 13.84 -16.55 26.28
CA ALA A 140 14.54 -17.18 27.40
C ALA A 140 13.81 -17.00 28.76
N ASN A 141 12.88 -16.07 28.85
CA ASN A 141 12.06 -15.81 30.03
C ASN A 141 10.71 -16.54 30.00
N GLY A 142 10.44 -17.32 28.93
CA GLY A 142 9.19 -18.01 28.73
C GLY A 142 8.07 -17.16 28.12
N ASN A 143 8.37 -15.94 27.65
CA ASN A 143 7.37 -15.08 27.02
C ASN A 143 7.30 -15.36 25.52
N PHE A 144 6.07 -15.36 25.00
CA PHE A 144 5.86 -15.45 23.57
C PHE A 144 6.14 -14.10 22.87
N VAL A 145 7.03 -14.12 21.90
CA VAL A 145 7.34 -12.96 21.06
C VAL A 145 6.47 -13.01 19.80
N GLU A 146 5.50 -12.11 19.77
CA GLU A 146 4.53 -12.01 18.68
C GLU A 146 5.16 -11.44 17.41
N THR A 147 4.71 -11.96 16.26
CA THR A 147 5.08 -11.46 14.93
C THR A 147 3.94 -10.64 14.31
N PRO A 148 4.21 -9.85 13.25
CA PRO A 148 3.16 -9.21 12.47
C PRO A 148 2.13 -10.21 11.92
N PHE A 149 2.58 -11.39 11.47
CA PHE A 149 1.68 -12.45 11.00
C PHE A 149 0.78 -12.96 12.12
N TYR A 150 1.32 -13.26 13.30
CA TYR A 150 0.53 -13.67 14.46
C TYR A 150 -0.56 -12.66 14.80
N LYS A 151 -0.20 -11.36 14.86
CA LYS A 151 -1.14 -10.29 15.18
C LYS A 151 -2.26 -10.18 14.15
N ALA A 152 -1.90 -10.17 12.87
CA ALA A 152 -2.89 -10.16 11.80
C ALA A 152 -3.81 -11.38 11.85
N TRP A 153 -3.23 -12.58 12.02
CA TRP A 153 -3.95 -13.85 12.06
C TRP A 153 -4.98 -13.93 13.17
N THR A 154 -4.60 -13.47 14.38
CA THR A 154 -5.42 -13.60 15.58
C THR A 154 -6.38 -12.44 15.82
N ASN A 155 -5.97 -11.22 15.46
CA ASN A 155 -6.74 -10.00 15.77
C ASN A 155 -7.45 -9.43 14.54
N GLY A 156 -7.16 -9.97 13.34
CA GLY A 156 -7.58 -9.38 12.08
C GLY A 156 -6.62 -8.29 11.61
N GLY A 157 -6.68 -7.98 10.33
CA GLY A 157 -5.83 -6.98 9.69
C GLY A 157 -5.47 -7.37 8.27
N VAL A 158 -4.84 -6.43 7.57
CA VAL A 158 -4.23 -6.67 6.26
C VAL A 158 -2.76 -7.01 6.46
N TYR A 159 -2.40 -8.23 6.15
CA TYR A 159 -1.03 -8.72 6.24
C TYR A 159 -0.38 -8.73 4.85
N LEU A 160 0.66 -7.94 4.68
CA LEU A 160 1.52 -7.95 3.49
C LEU A 160 2.75 -8.82 3.74
N PHE A 161 2.86 -9.92 3.01
CA PHE A 161 4.06 -10.72 2.93
C PHE A 161 4.91 -10.20 1.76
N ASP A 162 5.79 -9.24 2.07
CA ASP A 162 6.64 -8.60 1.07
C ASP A 162 7.81 -9.51 0.68
N GLU A 163 8.24 -9.42 -0.57
CA GLU A 163 9.29 -10.28 -1.15
C GLU A 163 9.04 -11.78 -0.90
N MET A 164 7.79 -12.22 -1.07
CA MET A 164 7.38 -13.61 -0.87
C MET A 164 8.23 -14.58 -1.69
N ASP A 165 8.58 -14.21 -2.93
CA ASP A 165 9.45 -14.96 -3.83
C ASP A 165 10.94 -15.02 -3.39
N ALA A 166 11.34 -14.29 -2.36
CA ALA A 166 12.67 -14.39 -1.74
C ALA A 166 12.66 -15.15 -0.40
N SER A 167 11.52 -15.69 -0.02
CA SER A 167 11.32 -16.39 1.24
C SER A 167 11.58 -17.88 1.10
N ASP A 168 11.86 -18.55 2.24
CA ASP A 168 12.02 -20.02 2.27
C ASP A 168 10.73 -20.72 1.85
N ALA A 169 10.86 -21.75 0.99
CA ALA A 169 9.74 -22.51 0.48
C ALA A 169 8.91 -23.17 1.60
N THR A 170 9.54 -23.61 2.69
CA THR A 170 8.86 -24.22 3.83
C THR A 170 7.94 -23.22 4.53
N VAL A 171 8.40 -21.98 4.68
CA VAL A 171 7.59 -20.89 5.27
C VAL A 171 6.35 -20.63 4.43
N ILE A 172 6.52 -20.61 3.10
CA ILE A 172 5.41 -20.38 2.17
C ILE A 172 4.40 -21.53 2.23
N LEU A 173 4.86 -22.77 2.26
CA LEU A 173 4.01 -23.95 2.38
C LEU A 173 3.22 -23.97 3.70
N ASN A 174 3.82 -23.52 4.79
CA ASN A 174 3.12 -23.40 6.08
C ASN A 174 1.99 -22.36 6.01
N ILE A 175 2.21 -21.23 5.35
CA ILE A 175 1.16 -20.22 5.10
C ILE A 175 0.07 -20.82 4.21
N ASN A 176 0.43 -21.51 3.14
CA ASN A 176 -0.54 -22.17 2.24
C ASN A 176 -1.44 -23.13 2.99
N SER A 177 -0.86 -23.98 3.84
CA SER A 177 -1.60 -24.92 4.68
C SER A 177 -2.55 -24.18 5.62
N ALA A 178 -2.08 -23.11 6.26
CA ALA A 178 -2.89 -22.32 7.16
C ALA A 178 -4.08 -21.62 6.44
N LEU A 179 -3.83 -21.06 5.27
CA LEU A 179 -4.88 -20.41 4.46
C LEU A 179 -5.97 -21.41 4.03
N ALA A 180 -5.56 -22.64 3.66
CA ALA A 180 -6.49 -23.68 3.27
C ALA A 180 -7.35 -24.19 4.42
N ASN A 181 -6.76 -24.36 5.59
CA ASN A 181 -7.41 -24.99 6.74
C ASN A 181 -8.06 -23.99 7.70
N GLY A 182 -7.67 -22.71 7.63
CA GLY A 182 -8.13 -21.67 8.55
C GLY A 182 -7.54 -21.76 9.97
N TYR A 183 -6.45 -22.51 10.14
CA TYR A 183 -5.73 -22.68 11.40
C TYR A 183 -4.23 -22.60 11.19
N TYR A 184 -3.51 -22.07 12.16
CA TYR A 184 -2.05 -22.06 12.20
C TYR A 184 -1.56 -22.45 13.58
N GLU A 185 -0.52 -23.34 13.61
CA GLU A 185 0.16 -23.79 14.84
C GLU A 185 1.24 -22.78 15.22
N PHE A 186 1.00 -22.01 16.28
CA PHE A 186 1.99 -21.12 16.86
C PHE A 186 2.68 -21.78 18.07
N PRO A 187 3.84 -21.31 18.54
CA PRO A 187 4.51 -21.84 19.73
C PRO A 187 3.63 -21.89 20.99
N ILE A 188 2.57 -21.14 21.02
CA ILE A 188 1.57 -21.06 22.10
C ILE A 188 0.27 -21.84 21.77
N GLY A 189 0.32 -22.70 20.77
CA GLY A 189 -0.77 -23.58 20.35
C GLY A 189 -1.53 -23.12 19.11
N LEU A 190 -2.46 -23.96 18.68
CA LEU A 190 -3.26 -23.77 17.48
C LEU A 190 -4.18 -22.55 17.59
N LYS A 191 -4.15 -21.68 16.58
CA LYS A 191 -4.99 -20.50 16.47
C LYS A 191 -5.82 -20.51 15.21
N LYS A 192 -7.09 -20.21 15.33
CA LYS A 192 -8.01 -20.04 14.21
C LYS A 192 -7.79 -18.69 13.52
N LYS A 193 -7.91 -18.68 12.20
CA LYS A 193 -7.87 -17.47 11.37
C LYS A 193 -8.99 -16.51 11.78
N HIS A 194 -8.65 -15.24 12.05
CA HIS A 194 -9.64 -14.20 12.29
C HIS A 194 -10.48 -13.95 11.03
N LYS A 195 -11.75 -13.66 11.18
CA LYS A 195 -12.67 -13.42 10.05
C LYS A 195 -12.24 -12.24 9.16
N ASP A 196 -11.63 -11.23 9.78
CA ASP A 196 -11.14 -10.03 9.10
C ASP A 196 -9.63 -10.10 8.84
N PHE A 197 -9.06 -11.29 8.70
CA PHE A 197 -7.69 -11.49 8.24
C PHE A 197 -7.66 -11.50 6.71
N TYR A 198 -6.88 -10.60 6.12
CA TYR A 198 -6.63 -10.50 4.68
C TYR A 198 -5.14 -10.61 4.41
N ILE A 199 -4.76 -11.33 3.37
CA ILE A 199 -3.36 -11.50 2.98
C ILE A 199 -3.08 -10.96 1.58
N LEU A 200 -2.00 -10.19 1.50
CA LEU A 200 -1.36 -9.77 0.26
C LEU A 200 0.03 -10.40 0.21
N GLY A 201 0.33 -11.18 -0.81
CA GLY A 201 1.69 -11.53 -1.17
C GLY A 201 2.27 -10.46 -2.08
N ALA A 202 3.56 -10.21 -2.02
CA ALA A 202 4.25 -9.36 -2.99
C ALA A 202 5.52 -10.05 -3.49
N GLY A 203 5.71 -10.06 -4.80
CA GLY A 203 6.86 -10.65 -5.48
C GLY A 203 7.30 -9.81 -6.68
N ASN A 204 8.48 -10.10 -7.19
CA ASN A 204 9.05 -9.42 -8.35
C ASN A 204 9.17 -10.33 -9.57
N THR A 205 9.06 -11.65 -9.41
CA THR A 205 9.35 -12.66 -10.46
C THR A 205 8.17 -13.58 -10.76
N LEU A 206 6.99 -13.32 -10.23
CA LEU A 206 5.80 -14.18 -10.34
C LEU A 206 6.07 -15.66 -9.90
N GLY A 207 7.06 -15.86 -9.04
CA GLY A 207 7.43 -17.19 -8.58
C GLY A 207 8.18 -18.05 -9.61
N ASN A 208 8.71 -17.47 -10.68
CA ASN A 208 9.51 -18.19 -11.68
C ASN A 208 10.99 -18.37 -11.28
N GLY A 209 11.33 -18.09 -10.03
CA GLY A 209 12.72 -18.10 -9.57
C GLY A 209 13.50 -16.85 -9.97
N GLY A 210 14.81 -16.88 -9.70
CA GLY A 210 15.70 -15.75 -9.99
C GLY A 210 15.90 -15.49 -11.48
N ASP A 211 16.02 -14.23 -11.83
CA ASP A 211 16.37 -13.75 -13.16
C ASP A 211 17.66 -12.92 -13.13
N ARG A 212 17.98 -12.21 -14.23
CA ARG A 212 19.18 -11.35 -14.31
C ARG A 212 19.15 -10.14 -13.40
N ILE A 213 17.98 -9.69 -12.99
CA ILE A 213 17.76 -8.50 -12.16
C ILE A 213 17.52 -8.93 -10.70
N TYR A 214 16.74 -9.98 -10.52
CA TYR A 214 16.33 -10.51 -9.22
C TYR A 214 16.93 -11.91 -9.00
N THR A 215 18.21 -11.97 -8.67
CA THR A 215 18.99 -13.22 -8.64
C THR A 215 18.70 -14.10 -7.43
N VAL A 216 18.23 -13.51 -6.33
CA VAL A 216 17.94 -14.22 -5.06
C VAL A 216 16.44 -14.38 -4.91
N ARG A 217 15.85 -15.21 -5.78
CA ARG A 217 14.43 -15.57 -5.75
C ARG A 217 14.26 -17.08 -5.89
N GLU A 218 13.31 -17.62 -5.13
CA GLU A 218 12.94 -19.02 -5.16
C GLU A 218 11.79 -19.24 -6.16
N GLU A 219 11.72 -20.44 -6.75
CA GLU A 219 10.53 -20.84 -7.49
C GLU A 219 9.39 -21.10 -6.51
N LEU A 220 8.24 -20.51 -6.77
CA LEU A 220 7.04 -20.79 -6.00
C LEU A 220 6.33 -22.00 -6.58
N ASP A 221 5.95 -22.92 -5.70
CA ASP A 221 5.15 -24.09 -6.08
C ASP A 221 3.81 -23.64 -6.70
N ALA A 222 3.35 -24.37 -7.72
CA ALA A 222 2.09 -24.09 -8.40
C ALA A 222 0.91 -24.03 -7.42
N SER A 223 0.92 -24.89 -6.39
CA SER A 223 -0.11 -24.90 -5.35
C SER A 223 -0.13 -23.59 -4.52
N THR A 224 1.00 -22.91 -4.45
CA THR A 224 1.09 -21.56 -3.82
C THR A 224 0.45 -20.52 -4.71
N ILE A 225 0.82 -20.50 -5.98
CA ILE A 225 0.31 -19.52 -6.95
C ILE A 225 -1.20 -19.64 -7.11
N ASP A 226 -1.72 -20.89 -7.18
CA ASP A 226 -3.15 -21.18 -7.31
C ASP A 226 -4.00 -20.68 -6.12
N ARG A 227 -3.38 -20.36 -4.99
CA ARG A 227 -4.09 -19.83 -3.81
C ARG A 227 -4.22 -18.32 -3.81
N PHE A 228 -3.64 -17.66 -4.78
CA PHE A 228 -3.64 -16.21 -4.88
C PHE A 228 -4.18 -15.75 -6.22
N ALA A 229 -5.04 -14.74 -6.19
CA ALA A 229 -5.36 -13.97 -7.39
C ALA A 229 -4.16 -13.08 -7.73
N VAL A 230 -3.52 -13.33 -8.87
CA VAL A 230 -2.33 -12.58 -9.30
C VAL A 230 -2.74 -11.26 -9.92
N VAL A 231 -2.18 -10.18 -9.40
CA VAL A 231 -2.38 -8.81 -9.91
C VAL A 231 -1.02 -8.26 -10.33
N PRO A 232 -0.83 -7.91 -11.62
CA PRO A 232 0.41 -7.33 -12.15
C PRO A 232 0.62 -5.88 -11.74
#